data_ff34e4f57b87830b9097edfd14bca65d
#
_entry.id   ff34e4f57b87830b9097edfd14bca65d
#
_cell.length_a   1.000
_cell.length_b   1.000
_cell.length_c   1.000
_cell.angle_alpha   90.00
_cell.angle_beta   90.00
_cell.angle_gamma   90.00
#
_symmetry.space_group_name_H-M   'P 1'
#
loop_
_entity.id
_entity.type
_entity.pdbx_description
1 polymer ?
#
loop_
_entity_poly.entity_id
_entity_poly.type
_entity_poly.pdbx_seq_one_letter_code
_entity_poly.pdbx_strand_id
1 'polypeptide(L)'
;METWGRLPKSRIMKKTCYIFIAMMCISLSALQAADPVYCTFDPTVRYSRVVIDAHLYDFKANKTAAGFSKYDESGTLVKQRDSDNKGFDYVPGLVAKAVLEAVDLYQDSAWAKPWFYSVQAYGDAYVAEKKGGGSLDNLNAYKMYFGLYNLTKTGAKFADATKSAAYKTAKGNALAGLEAHNESYSITSPTSQAFSGTEDFTGGWWHKSSYANEMWCDGQYMGPALLAQLLADGYTFNNMSSTDAWNLVAKQFTMTWKKLWDSDKKLLWHAFSATPSQDKNWADQDGTSTHYGVSQEYWGRAAGWYFLALVDVLELMPTSCTYRDTLHSYLNKVAEGLAACQQTASGEWCQLLAYNVGDTPSDSTENYLEASASAIFTAAYLKGMRLGLFDTDYTELAKKAYQGLINNFLSTDYYLVPTCASAGLSDKRDGSAAYYLAEVGEKDTKKITSSMEGKPFGAFILAAVEYERKYMLPTTVNDQTTPTPNPDSGSTSQTTCHCLTVTFK
;
A
#
# COMPACT_ATOMS: atom_id res chain seq x y z
N MET A 1 -26.37 7.29 86.24
CA MET A 1 -25.76 6.19 85.51
C MET A 1 -26.63 5.93 84.30
N GLU A 2 -26.38 6.69 83.26
CA GLU A 2 -27.23 6.65 82.06
C GLU A 2 -26.44 6.09 80.88
N THR A 3 -27.03 5.04 80.31
CA THR A 3 -26.48 4.39 79.08
C THR A 3 -27.06 5.03 77.88
N TRP A 4 -26.23 5.66 77.06
CA TRP A 4 -26.61 6.17 75.75
C TRP A 4 -26.55 5.09 74.68
N GLY A 5 -27.71 4.83 74.05
CA GLY A 5 -27.85 3.91 72.94
C GLY A 5 -27.30 4.50 71.64
N ARG A 6 -26.52 3.71 70.89
CA ARG A 6 -26.02 4.03 69.55
C ARG A 6 -27.10 3.75 68.50
N LEU A 7 -27.45 4.74 67.71
CA LEU A 7 -28.24 4.62 66.50
C LEU A 7 -27.42 4.00 65.34
N PRO A 8 -27.95 3.15 64.49
CA PRO A 8 -27.23 2.55 63.38
C PRO A 8 -27.23 3.49 62.17
N LYS A 9 -26.10 4.10 61.86
CA LYS A 9 -25.83 4.76 60.56
C LYS A 9 -25.15 3.71 59.68
N SER A 10 -25.79 3.28 58.58
CA SER A 10 -25.06 2.83 57.34
C SER A 10 -25.83 1.88 56.44
N ARG A 11 -27.09 2.13 56.13
CA ARG A 11 -27.77 1.34 55.09
C ARG A 11 -28.34 2.13 53.91
N ILE A 12 -28.39 3.47 54.02
CA ILE A 12 -29.02 4.32 52.95
C ILE A 12 -27.95 4.85 51.95
N MET A 13 -26.69 5.07 52.38
CA MET A 13 -25.65 5.59 51.48
C MET A 13 -25.05 4.55 50.50
N LYS A 14 -25.20 3.24 50.77
CA LYS A 14 -24.69 2.21 49.83
C LYS A 14 -25.59 1.96 48.61
N LYS A 15 -26.90 2.18 48.75
CA LYS A 15 -27.82 1.99 47.60
C LYS A 15 -27.79 3.13 46.61
N THR A 16 -27.52 4.37 47.03
CA THR A 16 -27.42 5.54 46.14
C THR A 16 -26.13 5.57 45.32
N CYS A 17 -25.00 5.07 45.89
CA CYS A 17 -23.75 4.94 45.15
C CYS A 17 -23.81 3.83 44.06
N TYR A 18 -24.51 2.72 44.30
CA TYR A 18 -24.65 1.68 43.28
C TYR A 18 -25.56 2.09 42.12
N ILE A 19 -26.56 2.94 42.34
CA ILE A 19 -27.43 3.47 41.29
C ILE A 19 -26.66 4.52 40.45
N PHE A 20 -25.81 5.34 41.06
CA PHE A 20 -24.96 6.29 40.32
C PHE A 20 -23.85 5.60 39.54
N ILE A 21 -23.24 4.56 40.05
CA ILE A 21 -22.22 3.75 39.33
C ILE A 21 -22.88 2.94 38.22
N ALA A 22 -24.07 2.37 38.43
CA ALA A 22 -24.82 1.68 37.38
C ALA A 22 -25.32 2.65 36.27
N MET A 23 -25.77 3.87 36.61
CA MET A 23 -26.10 4.88 35.61
C MET A 23 -24.87 5.46 34.91
N MET A 24 -23.70 5.58 35.56
CA MET A 24 -22.45 5.94 34.92
C MET A 24 -21.89 4.82 34.03
N CYS A 25 -22.09 3.55 34.39
CA CYS A 25 -21.73 2.42 33.54
C CYS A 25 -22.68 2.22 32.34
N ILE A 26 -23.93 2.69 32.43
CA ILE A 26 -24.89 2.62 31.31
C ILE A 26 -24.69 3.80 30.32
N SER A 27 -24.07 4.90 30.76
CA SER A 27 -23.72 6.02 29.87
C SER A 27 -22.34 5.93 29.23
N LEU A 28 -21.54 4.89 29.57
CA LEU A 28 -20.29 4.55 28.87
C LEU A 28 -20.44 3.37 27.90
N SER A 29 -21.66 2.88 27.68
CA SER A 29 -21.91 1.91 26.62
C SER A 29 -21.95 2.63 25.28
N ALA A 30 -20.84 2.53 24.56
CA ALA A 30 -20.74 2.69 23.13
C ALA A 30 -21.19 4.07 22.60
N LEU A 31 -20.30 5.07 22.67
CA LEU A 31 -20.12 5.87 21.48
C LEU A 31 -19.49 4.94 20.43
N GLN A 32 -20.31 4.10 19.86
CA GLN A 32 -19.98 3.45 18.59
C GLN A 32 -19.76 4.61 17.64
N ALA A 33 -18.51 4.78 17.15
CA ALA A 33 -18.26 5.80 16.14
C ALA A 33 -19.28 5.56 15.02
N ALA A 34 -20.01 6.62 14.68
CA ALA A 34 -20.96 6.54 13.56
C ALA A 34 -20.19 6.00 12.34
N ASP A 35 -20.86 5.13 11.57
CA ASP A 35 -20.26 4.62 10.33
C ASP A 35 -19.81 5.81 9.47
N PRO A 36 -18.65 5.74 8.82
CA PRO A 36 -18.15 6.82 8.00
C PRO A 36 -19.13 7.13 6.87
N VAL A 37 -19.43 8.42 6.68
CA VAL A 37 -20.16 8.90 5.51
C VAL A 37 -19.15 9.03 4.37
N TYR A 38 -19.46 8.43 3.23
CA TYR A 38 -18.58 8.42 2.07
C TYR A 38 -18.92 9.52 1.06
N CYS A 39 -17.91 9.93 0.30
CA CYS A 39 -18.06 10.83 -0.83
C CYS A 39 -18.86 10.18 -1.96
N THR A 40 -19.41 11.00 -2.83
CA THR A 40 -20.01 10.56 -4.10
C THR A 40 -19.04 10.92 -5.24
N PHE A 41 -18.79 9.98 -6.13
CA PHE A 41 -17.91 10.21 -7.26
C PHE A 41 -18.43 11.32 -8.18
N ASP A 42 -17.56 12.29 -8.48
CA ASP A 42 -17.78 13.36 -9.45
C ASP A 42 -16.64 13.32 -10.48
N PRO A 43 -16.91 13.11 -11.77
CA PRO A 43 -15.88 13.00 -12.81
C PRO A 43 -15.09 14.29 -13.06
N THR A 44 -15.50 15.43 -12.49
CA THR A 44 -14.81 16.72 -12.62
C THR A 44 -13.81 16.97 -11.48
N VAL A 45 -13.85 16.17 -10.41
CA VAL A 45 -13.01 16.33 -9.23
C VAL A 45 -11.68 15.58 -9.40
N ARG A 46 -10.56 16.26 -9.19
CA ARG A 46 -9.23 15.65 -9.09
C ARG A 46 -9.01 15.10 -7.69
N TYR A 47 -9.35 13.83 -7.51
CA TYR A 47 -9.27 13.20 -6.19
C TYR A 47 -7.85 13.01 -5.69
N SER A 48 -6.83 12.91 -6.59
CA SER A 48 -5.42 12.97 -6.19
C SER A 48 -5.15 14.25 -5.41
N ARG A 49 -5.61 15.40 -5.92
CA ARG A 49 -5.45 16.70 -5.25
C ARG A 49 -6.18 16.74 -3.91
N VAL A 50 -7.44 16.32 -3.89
CA VAL A 50 -8.28 16.37 -2.67
C VAL A 50 -7.61 15.63 -1.51
N VAL A 51 -7.17 14.38 -1.75
CA VAL A 51 -6.59 13.57 -0.67
C VAL A 51 -5.18 14.02 -0.28
N ILE A 52 -4.37 14.48 -1.25
CA ILE A 52 -3.01 14.99 -0.95
C ILE A 52 -3.12 16.28 -0.13
N ASP A 53 -3.95 17.24 -0.53
CA ASP A 53 -4.14 18.49 0.22
C ASP A 53 -4.66 18.24 1.64
N ALA A 54 -5.53 17.25 1.82
CA ALA A 54 -6.08 16.90 3.12
C ALA A 54 -5.06 16.24 4.05
N HIS A 55 -4.27 15.24 3.56
CA HIS A 55 -3.58 14.31 4.45
C HIS A 55 -2.08 14.14 4.23
N LEU A 56 -1.45 14.89 3.31
CA LEU A 56 0.00 14.82 3.10
C LEU A 56 0.80 15.09 4.39
N TYR A 57 0.24 15.84 5.31
CA TYR A 57 0.90 16.34 6.52
C TYR A 57 0.58 15.54 7.78
N ASP A 58 -0.36 14.59 7.73
CA ASP A 58 -0.85 13.87 8.92
C ASP A 58 -1.16 12.38 8.70
N PHE A 59 -0.87 11.82 7.53
CA PHE A 59 -1.06 10.37 7.31
C PHE A 59 -0.24 9.54 8.29
N LYS A 60 -0.66 8.29 8.52
CA LYS A 60 -0.01 7.38 9.46
C LYS A 60 0.71 6.23 8.74
N ALA A 61 1.80 5.79 9.33
CA ALA A 61 2.49 4.57 8.97
C ALA A 61 2.53 3.63 10.18
N ASN A 62 1.94 2.45 10.05
CA ASN A 62 1.94 1.45 11.12
C ASN A 62 1.51 1.98 12.50
N LYS A 63 0.42 2.78 12.54
CA LYS A 63 -0.17 3.42 13.74
C LYS A 63 0.61 4.65 14.26
N THR A 64 1.73 5.03 13.66
CA THR A 64 2.48 6.25 14.01
C THR A 64 2.25 7.35 12.98
N ALA A 65 2.26 8.60 13.41
CA ALA A 65 2.14 9.71 12.48
C ALA A 65 3.37 9.78 11.57
N ALA A 66 3.15 9.88 10.26
CA ALA A 66 4.19 9.83 9.25
C ALA A 66 4.14 11.01 8.25
N GLY A 67 3.20 11.93 8.40
CA GLY A 67 3.00 13.08 7.52
C GLY A 67 4.26 13.90 7.27
N PHE A 68 4.35 14.58 6.13
CA PHE A 68 5.51 15.37 5.74
C PHE A 68 5.41 16.81 6.27
N SER A 69 6.52 17.54 6.34
CA SER A 69 6.54 18.98 6.64
C SER A 69 5.81 19.76 5.54
N LYS A 70 5.05 20.80 5.90
CA LYS A 70 4.27 21.60 4.97
C LYS A 70 5.08 22.79 4.47
N TYR A 71 5.09 22.96 3.16
CA TYR A 71 5.69 24.09 2.45
C TYR A 71 4.62 24.86 1.67
N ASP A 72 4.88 26.12 1.34
CA ASP A 72 4.08 26.91 0.44
C ASP A 72 4.54 26.80 -1.03
N GLU A 73 3.90 27.51 -1.96
CA GLU A 73 4.22 27.52 -3.39
C GLU A 73 5.61 28.13 -3.71
N SER A 74 6.19 28.88 -2.77
CA SER A 74 7.54 29.45 -2.88
C SER A 74 8.64 28.53 -2.37
N GLY A 75 8.26 27.40 -1.73
CA GLY A 75 9.19 26.52 -1.04
C GLY A 75 9.55 26.98 0.37
N THR A 76 8.77 27.90 0.95
CA THR A 76 8.95 28.35 2.33
C THR A 76 8.27 27.36 3.28
N LEU A 77 8.97 26.96 4.35
CA LEU A 77 8.43 26.07 5.38
C LEU A 77 7.27 26.77 6.13
N VAL A 78 6.08 26.16 6.10
CA VAL A 78 4.88 26.63 6.80
C VAL A 78 4.70 25.92 8.13
N LYS A 79 4.94 24.59 8.16
CA LYS A 79 4.81 23.78 9.37
C LYS A 79 5.84 22.66 9.36
N GLN A 80 6.68 22.62 10.37
CA GLN A 80 7.61 21.53 10.58
C GLN A 80 6.87 20.28 11.05
N ARG A 81 7.25 19.13 10.51
CA ARG A 81 6.85 17.83 11.05
C ARG A 81 7.58 17.58 12.37
N ASP A 82 6.89 16.95 13.33
CA ASP A 82 7.48 16.54 14.58
C ASP A 82 8.60 15.52 14.38
N SER A 83 9.70 15.65 15.13
CA SER A 83 10.91 14.86 14.93
C SER A 83 10.75 13.36 15.19
N ASP A 84 9.75 12.98 16.00
CA ASP A 84 9.56 11.59 16.47
C ASP A 84 8.90 10.67 15.44
N ASN A 85 8.44 11.22 14.31
CA ASN A 85 7.69 10.49 13.27
C ASN A 85 8.53 10.21 12.01
N LYS A 86 9.83 10.19 12.14
CA LYS A 86 10.73 9.93 11.02
C LYS A 86 10.94 8.44 10.85
N GLY A 87 10.71 7.96 9.65
CA GLY A 87 11.05 6.61 9.22
C GLY A 87 11.43 6.60 7.76
N PHE A 88 12.56 6.00 7.43
CA PHE A 88 12.89 5.61 6.07
C PHE A 88 12.37 4.18 5.86
N ASP A 89 11.12 4.09 5.43
CA ASP A 89 10.33 2.87 5.36
C ASP A 89 9.43 2.89 4.11
N TYR A 90 8.93 1.73 3.70
CA TYR A 90 8.13 1.63 2.47
C TYR A 90 6.84 2.46 2.51
N VAL A 91 6.23 2.67 3.67
CA VAL A 91 4.95 3.39 3.75
C VAL A 91 5.13 4.88 3.41
N PRO A 92 5.98 5.66 4.10
CA PRO A 92 6.24 7.02 3.66
C PRO A 92 6.94 7.07 2.29
N GLY A 93 7.75 6.08 1.93
CA GLY A 93 8.35 5.95 0.59
C GLY A 93 7.32 5.77 -0.52
N LEU A 94 6.29 4.95 -0.30
CA LEU A 94 5.15 4.78 -1.21
C LEU A 94 4.38 6.08 -1.40
N VAL A 95 4.06 6.76 -0.31
CA VAL A 95 3.36 8.05 -0.36
C VAL A 95 4.20 9.08 -1.12
N ALA A 96 5.50 9.17 -0.81
CA ALA A 96 6.42 10.06 -1.51
C ALA A 96 6.47 9.78 -3.03
N LYS A 97 6.63 8.49 -3.41
CA LYS A 97 6.59 8.08 -4.83
C LYS A 97 5.28 8.49 -5.50
N ALA A 98 4.15 8.18 -4.88
CA ALA A 98 2.83 8.46 -5.44
C ALA A 98 2.58 9.97 -5.59
N VAL A 99 2.96 10.77 -4.60
CA VAL A 99 2.86 12.24 -4.66
C VAL A 99 3.76 12.80 -5.76
N LEU A 100 4.97 12.25 -5.96
CA LEU A 100 5.85 12.69 -7.05
C LEU A 100 5.27 12.36 -8.44
N GLU A 101 4.53 11.28 -8.61
CA GLU A 101 3.79 10.99 -9.84
C GLU A 101 2.64 11.99 -10.07
N ALA A 102 1.95 12.42 -9.00
CA ALA A 102 0.97 13.48 -9.08
C ALA A 102 1.62 14.84 -9.40
N VAL A 103 2.78 15.14 -8.80
CA VAL A 103 3.56 16.35 -9.13
C VAL A 103 4.00 16.34 -10.58
N ASP A 104 4.49 15.23 -11.12
CA ASP A 104 4.89 15.10 -12.52
C ASP A 104 3.69 15.35 -13.45
N LEU A 105 2.53 14.78 -13.13
CA LEU A 105 1.30 14.98 -13.90
C LEU A 105 0.84 16.45 -13.93
N TYR A 106 1.02 17.17 -12.82
CA TYR A 106 0.53 18.52 -12.60
C TYR A 106 1.65 19.56 -12.39
N GLN A 107 2.85 19.30 -12.86
CA GLN A 107 4.05 20.11 -12.58
C GLN A 107 3.92 21.59 -12.99
N ASP A 108 3.02 21.92 -13.91
CA ASP A 108 2.76 23.29 -14.33
C ASP A 108 1.75 24.02 -13.43
N SER A 109 1.07 23.31 -12.54
CA SER A 109 0.10 23.88 -11.60
C SER A 109 0.79 24.42 -10.35
N ALA A 110 0.49 25.66 -9.95
CA ALA A 110 1.05 26.27 -8.76
C ALA A 110 0.77 25.45 -7.50
N TRP A 111 -0.43 24.90 -7.38
CA TRP A 111 -0.88 24.11 -6.25
C TRP A 111 -0.14 22.76 -6.08
N ALA A 112 0.58 22.24 -7.09
CA ALA A 112 1.38 21.03 -6.95
C ALA A 112 2.79 21.30 -6.38
N LYS A 113 3.27 22.55 -6.38
CA LYS A 113 4.59 22.91 -5.86
C LYS A 113 4.77 22.62 -4.38
N PRO A 114 3.83 22.94 -3.47
CA PRO A 114 3.94 22.60 -2.07
C PRO A 114 4.15 21.09 -1.83
N TRP A 115 3.51 20.24 -2.62
CA TRP A 115 3.68 18.80 -2.53
C TRP A 115 5.10 18.37 -2.89
N PHE A 116 5.63 18.93 -3.98
CA PHE A 116 7.01 18.69 -4.37
C PHE A 116 7.98 19.08 -3.26
N TYR A 117 7.89 20.30 -2.73
CA TYR A 117 8.79 20.74 -1.65
C TYR A 117 8.66 19.92 -0.38
N SER A 118 7.47 19.48 -0.04
CA SER A 118 7.23 18.61 1.13
C SER A 118 7.90 17.24 0.98
N VAL A 119 7.76 16.61 -0.19
CA VAL A 119 8.41 15.32 -0.48
C VAL A 119 9.92 15.50 -0.66
N GLN A 120 10.36 16.60 -1.28
CA GLN A 120 11.79 16.93 -1.41
C GLN A 120 12.46 17.04 -0.05
N ALA A 121 11.85 17.76 0.89
CA ALA A 121 12.39 17.90 2.24
C ALA A 121 12.49 16.54 2.98
N TYR A 122 11.51 15.66 2.79
CA TYR A 122 11.59 14.29 3.30
C TYR A 122 12.73 13.52 2.63
N GLY A 123 12.85 13.56 1.31
CA GLY A 123 13.95 12.92 0.57
C GLY A 123 15.32 13.44 0.98
N ASP A 124 15.46 14.76 1.14
CA ASP A 124 16.72 15.39 1.58
C ASP A 124 17.15 14.93 2.99
N ALA A 125 16.20 14.73 3.90
CA ALA A 125 16.47 14.26 5.24
C ALA A 125 17.06 12.83 5.26
N TYR A 126 16.81 12.03 4.23
CA TYR A 126 17.25 10.63 4.12
C TYR A 126 18.20 10.36 2.95
N VAL A 127 18.65 11.39 2.23
CA VAL A 127 19.49 11.22 1.02
C VAL A 127 20.81 10.49 1.29
N ALA A 128 21.35 10.62 2.50
CA ALA A 128 22.56 9.94 2.94
C ALA A 128 22.30 8.58 3.60
N GLU A 129 21.03 8.17 3.73
CA GLU A 129 20.67 6.90 4.36
C GLU A 129 21.24 5.73 3.56
N LYS A 130 21.80 4.76 4.28
CA LYS A 130 22.33 3.52 3.71
C LYS A 130 21.67 2.33 4.39
N LYS A 131 20.82 1.64 3.66
CA LYS A 131 20.24 0.38 4.12
C LYS A 131 21.11 -0.77 3.61
N GLY A 132 21.69 -1.53 4.52
CA GLY A 132 22.61 -2.63 4.22
C GLY A 132 21.91 -3.94 3.85
N GLY A 133 20.75 -3.94 3.24
CA GLY A 133 19.94 -5.13 3.04
C GLY A 133 19.14 -5.49 4.31
N GLY A 134 18.70 -6.73 4.42
CA GLY A 134 17.98 -7.25 5.60
C GLY A 134 16.51 -6.89 5.70
N SER A 135 16.00 -5.98 4.86
CA SER A 135 14.57 -5.69 4.75
C SER A 135 14.25 -5.07 3.39
N LEU A 136 13.51 -5.79 2.57
CA LEU A 136 13.03 -5.27 1.28
C LEU A 136 12.09 -4.07 1.48
N ASP A 137 11.30 -4.04 2.55
CA ASP A 137 10.45 -2.89 2.90
C ASP A 137 11.26 -1.61 3.04
N ASN A 138 12.37 -1.65 3.77
CA ASN A 138 13.22 -0.49 3.94
C ASN A 138 13.86 -0.03 2.62
N LEU A 139 14.24 -0.99 1.76
CA LEU A 139 14.83 -0.70 0.45
C LEU A 139 13.80 -0.08 -0.50
N ASN A 140 12.53 -0.45 -0.40
CA ASN A 140 11.49 0.11 -1.26
C ASN A 140 11.35 1.64 -1.14
N ALA A 141 11.69 2.22 0.01
CA ALA A 141 11.64 3.68 0.22
C ALA A 141 12.50 4.46 -0.77
N TYR A 142 13.58 3.87 -1.29
CA TYR A 142 14.43 4.51 -2.30
C TYR A 142 13.73 4.78 -3.63
N LYS A 143 12.59 4.17 -3.92
CA LYS A 143 11.83 4.42 -5.16
C LYS A 143 11.47 5.89 -5.35
N MET A 144 11.28 6.67 -4.28
CA MET A 144 11.00 8.10 -4.38
C MET A 144 12.14 8.88 -5.06
N TYR A 145 13.40 8.42 -4.96
CA TYR A 145 14.53 9.15 -5.55
C TYR A 145 14.56 9.12 -7.09
N PHE A 146 13.84 8.21 -7.73
CA PHE A 146 13.66 8.24 -9.18
C PHE A 146 12.79 9.43 -9.58
N GLY A 147 11.66 9.66 -8.89
CA GLY A 147 10.81 10.83 -9.12
C GLY A 147 11.51 12.13 -8.78
N LEU A 148 12.17 12.22 -7.61
CA LEU A 148 12.95 13.40 -7.22
C LEU A 148 14.05 13.72 -8.22
N TYR A 149 14.81 12.72 -8.69
CA TYR A 149 15.83 12.90 -9.72
C TYR A 149 15.22 13.42 -11.03
N ASN A 150 14.13 12.80 -11.50
CA ASN A 150 13.49 13.18 -12.76
C ASN A 150 12.93 14.61 -12.73
N LEU A 151 12.42 15.05 -11.59
CA LEU A 151 11.89 16.40 -11.42
C LEU A 151 12.96 17.46 -11.16
N THR A 152 14.21 17.07 -10.81
CA THR A 152 15.32 18.01 -10.51
C THR A 152 16.49 17.96 -11.47
N LYS A 153 16.56 16.97 -12.38
CA LYS A 153 17.64 16.90 -13.38
C LYS A 153 17.61 18.11 -14.33
N THR A 154 18.69 18.31 -15.03
CA THR A 154 18.81 19.42 -16.02
C THR A 154 17.64 19.43 -17.01
N GLY A 155 17.01 20.57 -17.14
CA GLY A 155 15.84 20.77 -18.00
C GLY A 155 14.50 20.39 -17.38
N ALA A 156 14.47 19.82 -16.17
CA ALA A 156 13.23 19.52 -15.47
C ALA A 156 12.61 20.77 -14.80
N LYS A 157 11.35 20.67 -14.39
CA LYS A 157 10.58 21.79 -13.82
C LYS A 157 11.20 22.38 -12.56
N PHE A 158 11.78 21.53 -11.71
CA PHE A 158 12.42 21.90 -10.45
C PHE A 158 13.94 21.71 -10.54
N ALA A 159 14.55 22.00 -11.69
CA ALA A 159 15.95 21.73 -11.97
C ALA A 159 16.88 22.29 -10.87
N ASP A 160 17.66 21.42 -10.26
CA ASP A 160 18.67 21.69 -9.25
C ASP A 160 19.81 20.65 -9.36
N ALA A 161 20.97 21.08 -9.88
CA ALA A 161 22.08 20.19 -10.15
C ALA A 161 22.64 19.53 -8.86
N THR A 162 22.62 20.24 -7.73
CA THR A 162 23.09 19.72 -6.45
C THR A 162 22.15 18.64 -5.94
N LYS A 163 20.85 18.89 -5.97
CA LYS A 163 19.82 17.93 -5.54
C LYS A 163 19.80 16.70 -6.43
N SER A 164 19.81 16.88 -7.75
CA SER A 164 19.81 15.74 -8.68
C SER A 164 21.06 14.85 -8.51
N ALA A 165 22.23 15.44 -8.27
CA ALA A 165 23.44 14.67 -7.96
C ALA A 165 23.32 13.88 -6.66
N ALA A 166 22.72 14.47 -5.62
CA ALA A 166 22.46 13.81 -4.33
C ALA A 166 21.46 12.64 -4.51
N TYR A 167 20.38 12.83 -5.28
CA TYR A 167 19.40 11.77 -5.53
C TYR A 167 19.96 10.64 -6.41
N LYS A 168 20.86 10.94 -7.33
CA LYS A 168 21.62 9.90 -8.05
C LYS A 168 22.48 9.07 -7.09
N THR A 169 23.11 9.69 -6.10
CA THR A 169 23.84 8.98 -5.03
C THR A 169 22.90 8.11 -4.19
N ALA A 170 21.71 8.60 -3.84
CA ALA A 170 20.72 7.81 -3.10
C ALA A 170 20.24 6.58 -3.91
N LYS A 171 20.09 6.68 -5.24
CA LYS A 171 19.83 5.51 -6.10
C LYS A 171 21.00 4.52 -6.07
N GLY A 172 22.25 4.98 -6.02
CA GLY A 172 23.42 4.12 -5.78
C GLY A 172 23.40 3.41 -4.42
N ASN A 173 22.90 4.08 -3.37
CA ASN A 173 22.70 3.46 -2.06
C ASN A 173 21.60 2.37 -2.10
N ALA A 174 20.56 2.56 -2.90
CA ALA A 174 19.53 1.54 -3.14
C ALA A 174 20.12 0.30 -3.80
N LEU A 175 20.97 0.49 -4.83
CA LEU A 175 21.69 -0.61 -5.49
C LEU A 175 22.53 -1.40 -4.49
N ALA A 176 23.40 -0.72 -3.74
CA ALA A 176 24.26 -1.35 -2.74
C ALA A 176 23.46 -2.11 -1.68
N GLY A 177 22.31 -1.58 -1.27
CA GLY A 177 21.41 -2.25 -0.33
C GLY A 177 20.79 -3.53 -0.91
N LEU A 178 20.40 -3.53 -2.19
CA LEU A 178 19.89 -4.73 -2.87
C LEU A 178 20.98 -5.76 -3.11
N GLU A 179 22.22 -5.34 -3.44
CA GLU A 179 23.36 -6.22 -3.59
C GLU A 179 23.70 -6.93 -2.28
N ALA A 180 23.73 -6.18 -1.16
CA ALA A 180 23.93 -6.75 0.17
C ALA A 180 22.77 -7.68 0.57
N HIS A 181 21.53 -7.37 0.16
CA HIS A 181 20.38 -8.23 0.39
C HIS A 181 20.50 -9.55 -0.39
N ASN A 182 20.83 -9.47 -1.67
CA ASN A 182 21.02 -10.65 -2.51
C ASN A 182 22.12 -11.58 -1.98
N GLU A 183 23.20 -11.02 -1.46
CA GLU A 183 24.33 -11.79 -0.91
C GLU A 183 23.96 -12.49 0.40
N SER A 184 23.25 -11.80 1.31
CA SER A 184 23.11 -12.25 2.69
C SER A 184 21.73 -12.82 3.03
N TYR A 185 20.70 -12.51 2.24
CA TYR A 185 19.29 -12.82 2.55
C TYR A 185 18.59 -13.49 1.37
N SER A 186 19.26 -14.46 0.78
CA SER A 186 18.72 -15.33 -0.27
C SER A 186 18.67 -16.78 0.19
N ILE A 187 17.76 -17.55 -0.35
CA ILE A 187 17.68 -19.00 -0.15
C ILE A 187 18.94 -19.64 -0.73
N THR A 188 19.75 -20.33 0.08
CA THR A 188 21.08 -20.85 -0.31
C THR A 188 21.11 -22.34 -0.63
N SER A 189 20.09 -23.09 -0.23
CA SER A 189 20.02 -24.52 -0.51
C SER A 189 18.67 -24.88 -1.09
N PRO A 190 18.62 -25.79 -2.07
CA PRO A 190 17.38 -26.45 -2.38
C PRO A 190 16.94 -27.16 -1.09
N THR A 191 15.76 -26.82 -0.59
CA THR A 191 15.19 -27.44 0.60
C THR A 191 14.71 -28.83 0.21
N SER A 192 15.62 -29.76 0.23
CA SER A 192 15.52 -31.09 -0.41
C SER A 192 14.55 -32.06 0.23
N GLN A 193 13.87 -31.70 1.30
CA GLN A 193 12.90 -32.59 1.97
C GLN A 193 11.47 -32.10 1.97
N ALA A 194 11.22 -30.86 1.59
CA ALA A 194 9.94 -30.21 1.77
C ALA A 194 9.12 -30.03 0.48
N PHE A 195 9.77 -30.09 -0.66
CA PHE A 195 9.08 -29.94 -1.93
C PHE A 195 9.18 -31.27 -2.67
N SER A 196 8.06 -31.92 -2.90
CA SER A 196 7.97 -33.17 -3.64
C SER A 196 8.50 -32.96 -5.07
N GLY A 197 9.81 -33.21 -5.26
CA GLY A 197 10.48 -33.10 -6.56
C GLY A 197 11.27 -31.81 -6.75
N THR A 198 12.14 -31.78 -7.64
CA THR A 198 13.05 -30.87 -8.30
C THR A 198 12.86 -29.34 -8.24
N GLU A 199 12.05 -28.77 -7.34
CA GLU A 199 11.84 -27.32 -7.26
C GLU A 199 13.02 -26.65 -6.56
N ASP A 200 13.77 -25.84 -7.32
CA ASP A 200 14.89 -25.06 -6.83
C ASP A 200 14.49 -23.60 -6.58
N PHE A 201 14.49 -23.20 -5.30
CA PHE A 201 14.27 -21.82 -4.87
C PHE A 201 15.57 -21.08 -4.51
N THR A 202 16.72 -21.67 -4.80
CA THR A 202 18.04 -21.05 -4.54
C THR A 202 18.15 -19.69 -5.21
N GLY A 203 18.52 -18.68 -4.42
CA GLY A 203 18.58 -17.27 -4.83
C GLY A 203 17.26 -16.52 -4.76
N GLY A 204 16.19 -17.13 -4.21
CA GLY A 204 14.96 -16.42 -3.84
C GLY A 204 15.21 -15.47 -2.68
N TRP A 205 14.83 -14.22 -2.80
CA TRP A 205 15.08 -13.20 -1.79
C TRP A 205 14.12 -13.33 -0.61
N TRP A 206 14.66 -13.36 0.59
CA TRP A 206 13.84 -13.28 1.80
C TRP A 206 13.15 -11.93 1.85
N HIS A 207 11.93 -11.89 2.35
CA HIS A 207 11.26 -10.60 2.54
C HIS A 207 11.99 -9.73 3.56
N LYS A 208 12.46 -10.32 4.67
CA LYS A 208 13.28 -9.68 5.72
C LYS A 208 14.29 -10.67 6.31
N SER A 209 15.34 -10.17 6.90
CA SER A 209 16.31 -10.97 7.64
C SER A 209 15.68 -11.78 8.79
N SER A 210 14.62 -11.23 9.41
CA SER A 210 13.83 -11.92 10.45
C SER A 210 12.88 -12.99 9.90
N TYR A 211 12.71 -13.07 8.59
CA TYR A 211 11.85 -14.02 7.88
C TYR A 211 12.70 -14.94 7.01
N ALA A 212 13.59 -15.69 7.70
CA ALA A 212 14.57 -16.54 7.02
C ALA A 212 13.92 -17.57 6.10
N ASN A 213 14.37 -17.62 4.84
CA ASN A 213 13.86 -18.49 3.79
C ASN A 213 12.38 -18.27 3.43
N GLU A 214 11.86 -17.07 3.65
CA GLU A 214 10.48 -16.74 3.32
C GLU A 214 10.40 -15.77 2.15
N MET A 215 9.63 -16.13 1.12
CA MET A 215 9.25 -15.23 0.02
C MET A 215 7.78 -14.87 0.12
N TRP A 216 7.49 -13.58 0.04
CA TRP A 216 6.16 -13.01 0.16
C TRP A 216 5.78 -12.31 -1.14
N CYS A 217 4.50 -12.28 -1.49
CA CYS A 217 4.00 -11.49 -2.62
C CYS A 217 4.41 -10.03 -2.51
N ASP A 218 4.34 -9.46 -1.29
CA ASP A 218 4.78 -8.10 -0.97
C ASP A 218 6.23 -7.83 -1.39
N GLY A 219 7.10 -8.82 -1.18
CA GLY A 219 8.52 -8.73 -1.50
C GLY A 219 8.79 -8.41 -2.96
N GLN A 220 7.92 -8.82 -3.88
CA GLN A 220 8.10 -8.59 -5.31
C GLN A 220 7.99 -7.10 -5.68
N TYR A 221 7.09 -6.38 -5.01
CA TYR A 221 7.01 -4.93 -5.14
C TYR A 221 8.18 -4.22 -4.45
N MET A 222 8.61 -4.74 -3.29
CA MET A 222 9.62 -4.07 -2.47
C MET A 222 11.03 -4.13 -3.07
N GLY A 223 11.49 -5.30 -3.50
CA GLY A 223 12.85 -5.53 -4.00
C GLY A 223 12.96 -5.62 -5.52
N PRO A 224 12.45 -6.66 -6.19
CA PRO A 224 12.61 -6.88 -7.62
C PRO A 224 12.13 -5.73 -8.49
N ALA A 225 11.02 -5.08 -8.13
CA ALA A 225 10.55 -3.90 -8.84
C ALA A 225 11.47 -2.67 -8.65
N LEU A 226 12.16 -2.54 -7.51
CA LEU A 226 13.20 -1.53 -7.32
C LEU A 226 14.45 -1.85 -8.15
N LEU A 227 14.86 -3.12 -8.23
CA LEU A 227 15.96 -3.52 -9.09
C LEU A 227 15.65 -3.21 -10.56
N ALA A 228 14.44 -3.48 -11.02
CA ALA A 228 14.00 -3.15 -12.39
C ALA A 228 14.16 -1.65 -12.70
N GLN A 229 13.80 -0.75 -11.76
CA GLN A 229 14.00 0.68 -11.93
C GLN A 229 15.48 1.06 -12.04
N LEU A 230 16.35 0.44 -11.22
CA LEU A 230 17.79 0.66 -11.28
C LEU A 230 18.39 0.19 -12.60
N LEU A 231 18.00 -0.99 -13.09
CA LEU A 231 18.45 -1.54 -14.36
C LEU A 231 18.02 -0.67 -15.55
N ALA A 232 16.78 -0.20 -15.54
CA ALA A 232 16.25 0.71 -16.56
C ALA A 232 16.98 2.08 -16.57
N ASP A 233 17.47 2.49 -15.40
CA ASP A 233 18.28 3.72 -15.22
C ASP A 233 19.78 3.52 -15.56
N GLY A 234 20.16 2.32 -16.02
CA GLY A 234 21.52 1.97 -16.47
C GLY A 234 22.48 1.55 -15.36
N TYR A 235 22.00 1.22 -14.17
CA TYR A 235 22.84 0.66 -13.10
C TYR A 235 23.20 -0.81 -13.40
N THR A 236 24.38 -1.23 -12.98
CA THR A 236 24.85 -2.61 -13.08
C THR A 236 24.74 -3.27 -11.70
N PHE A 237 24.09 -4.41 -11.62
CA PHE A 237 23.87 -5.16 -10.37
C PHE A 237 24.90 -6.28 -10.23
N ASN A 238 25.65 -6.33 -9.12
CA ASN A 238 26.65 -7.37 -8.80
C ASN A 238 27.60 -7.71 -9.97
N ASN A 239 27.98 -6.72 -10.76
CA ASN A 239 28.78 -6.92 -11.98
C ASN A 239 28.17 -7.91 -13.00
N MET A 240 26.87 -8.18 -12.91
CA MET A 240 26.16 -9.04 -13.87
C MET A 240 26.03 -8.37 -15.23
N SER A 241 25.89 -9.16 -16.28
CA SER A 241 25.39 -8.65 -17.55
C SER A 241 23.96 -8.10 -17.38
N SER A 242 23.55 -7.15 -18.22
CA SER A 242 22.16 -6.65 -18.21
C SER A 242 21.15 -7.79 -18.36
N THR A 243 21.42 -8.76 -19.22
CA THR A 243 20.57 -9.94 -19.41
C THR A 243 20.43 -10.75 -18.12
N ASP A 244 21.54 -11.06 -17.43
CA ASP A 244 21.51 -11.85 -16.20
C ASP A 244 20.78 -11.11 -15.07
N ALA A 245 20.96 -9.79 -14.97
CA ALA A 245 20.28 -8.98 -13.97
C ALA A 245 18.76 -8.93 -14.21
N TRP A 246 18.30 -8.80 -15.46
CA TRP A 246 16.88 -8.90 -15.80
C TRP A 246 16.32 -10.32 -15.57
N ASN A 247 17.12 -11.36 -15.86
CA ASN A 247 16.76 -12.74 -15.54
C ASN A 247 16.63 -12.95 -14.03
N LEU A 248 17.45 -12.30 -13.21
CA LEU A 248 17.33 -12.35 -11.74
C LEU A 248 16.00 -11.72 -11.28
N VAL A 249 15.61 -10.56 -11.84
CA VAL A 249 14.29 -9.96 -11.58
C VAL A 249 13.19 -10.96 -11.90
N ALA A 250 13.18 -11.52 -13.11
CA ALA A 250 12.16 -12.49 -13.53
C ALA A 250 12.15 -13.76 -12.68
N LYS A 251 13.32 -14.22 -12.23
CA LYS A 251 13.47 -15.38 -11.36
C LYS A 251 12.74 -15.21 -10.04
N GLN A 252 12.79 -14.02 -9.41
CA GLN A 252 12.09 -13.76 -8.16
C GLN A 252 10.57 -13.94 -8.33
N PHE A 253 10.00 -13.38 -9.39
CA PHE A 253 8.58 -13.57 -9.72
C PHE A 253 8.24 -15.03 -10.03
N THR A 254 9.06 -15.71 -10.79
CA THR A 254 8.83 -17.12 -11.17
C THR A 254 8.84 -18.04 -9.97
N MET A 255 9.76 -17.85 -9.03
CA MET A 255 9.82 -18.64 -7.79
C MET A 255 8.56 -18.42 -6.94
N THR A 256 8.17 -17.15 -6.74
CA THR A 256 6.96 -16.80 -6.02
C THR A 256 5.73 -17.39 -6.70
N TRP A 257 5.64 -17.26 -8.03
CA TRP A 257 4.57 -17.84 -8.83
C TRP A 257 4.41 -19.34 -8.67
N LYS A 258 5.51 -20.08 -8.83
CA LYS A 258 5.50 -21.56 -8.74
C LYS A 258 4.91 -22.07 -7.43
N LYS A 259 5.08 -21.32 -6.35
CA LYS A 259 4.65 -21.75 -5.02
C LYS A 259 3.33 -21.15 -4.60
N LEU A 260 3.05 -19.91 -4.98
CA LEU A 260 1.90 -19.17 -4.46
C LEU A 260 0.72 -19.09 -5.42
N TRP A 261 0.86 -19.51 -6.68
CA TRP A 261 -0.26 -19.49 -7.61
C TRP A 261 -1.16 -20.71 -7.42
N ASP A 262 -2.42 -20.44 -7.08
CA ASP A 262 -3.49 -21.44 -7.10
C ASP A 262 -4.23 -21.38 -8.43
N SER A 263 -4.11 -22.45 -9.23
CA SER A 263 -4.74 -22.52 -10.55
C SER A 263 -6.25 -22.69 -10.50
N ASP A 264 -6.79 -23.25 -9.44
CA ASP A 264 -8.22 -23.53 -9.28
C ASP A 264 -8.97 -22.27 -8.85
N LYS A 265 -8.39 -21.52 -7.92
CA LYS A 265 -8.92 -20.22 -7.47
C LYS A 265 -8.51 -19.07 -8.38
N LYS A 266 -7.43 -19.22 -9.17
CA LYS A 266 -6.76 -18.15 -9.92
C LYS A 266 -6.31 -16.98 -9.02
N LEU A 267 -5.82 -17.30 -7.84
CA LEU A 267 -5.38 -16.36 -6.82
C LEU A 267 -3.96 -16.68 -6.34
N LEU A 268 -3.35 -15.73 -5.66
CA LEU A 268 -2.04 -15.87 -5.03
C LEU A 268 -2.20 -15.99 -3.52
N TRP A 269 -1.62 -17.01 -2.92
CA TRP A 269 -1.38 -17.10 -1.49
C TRP A 269 -0.47 -15.97 -1.04
N HIS A 270 -0.52 -15.58 0.26
CA HIS A 270 0.24 -14.44 0.77
C HIS A 270 1.76 -14.67 0.70
N ALA A 271 2.22 -15.81 1.21
CA ALA A 271 3.64 -16.09 1.36
C ALA A 271 3.95 -17.58 1.41
N PHE A 272 5.22 -17.94 1.20
CA PHE A 272 5.70 -19.27 1.51
C PHE A 272 7.02 -19.25 2.29
N SER A 273 7.26 -20.30 3.07
CA SER A 273 8.54 -20.61 3.70
C SER A 273 9.17 -21.81 2.99
N ALA A 274 10.42 -21.65 2.56
CA ALA A 274 11.20 -22.78 2.04
C ALA A 274 11.69 -23.73 3.15
N THR A 275 11.58 -23.34 4.42
CA THR A 275 11.91 -24.12 5.60
C THR A 275 10.79 -24.02 6.64
N PRO A 276 9.57 -24.55 6.36
CA PRO A 276 8.50 -24.54 7.33
C PRO A 276 8.92 -25.35 8.57
N SER A 277 8.54 -24.85 9.74
CA SER A 277 8.85 -25.43 11.05
C SER A 277 7.76 -25.10 12.04
N GLN A 278 7.80 -25.67 13.25
CA GLN A 278 6.80 -25.38 14.28
C GLN A 278 6.72 -23.89 14.65
N ASP A 279 7.81 -23.13 14.52
CA ASP A 279 7.84 -21.69 14.72
C ASP A 279 7.17 -20.91 13.57
N LYS A 280 6.78 -21.60 12.51
CA LYS A 280 6.11 -21.04 11.32
C LYS A 280 4.74 -21.71 11.13
N ASN A 281 3.92 -21.73 12.15
CA ASN A 281 2.60 -22.36 12.16
C ASN A 281 1.60 -21.77 11.13
N TRP A 282 1.94 -20.63 10.55
CA TRP A 282 1.22 -19.99 9.45
C TRP A 282 1.42 -20.72 8.10
N ALA A 283 2.50 -21.48 7.97
CA ALA A 283 2.85 -22.23 6.78
C ALA A 283 2.36 -23.68 6.90
N ASP A 284 1.83 -24.24 5.82
CA ASP A 284 1.47 -25.65 5.75
C ASP A 284 2.68 -26.53 6.07
N GLN A 285 2.56 -27.41 7.03
CA GLN A 285 3.62 -28.30 7.51
C GLN A 285 3.43 -29.77 7.09
N ASP A 286 2.36 -30.09 6.37
CA ASP A 286 2.15 -31.43 5.84
C ASP A 286 3.07 -31.67 4.63
N GLY A 287 4.16 -32.37 4.84
CA GLY A 287 5.15 -32.70 3.80
C GLY A 287 4.61 -33.51 2.63
N THR A 288 3.36 -33.97 2.69
CA THR A 288 2.64 -34.65 1.59
C THR A 288 1.73 -33.71 0.83
N SER A 289 1.48 -32.50 1.36
CA SER A 289 0.63 -31.48 0.75
C SER A 289 1.31 -30.82 -0.45
N THR A 290 0.55 -30.55 -1.49
CA THR A 290 0.98 -29.71 -2.62
C THR A 290 1.21 -28.25 -2.20
N HIS A 291 0.64 -27.84 -1.06
CA HIS A 291 0.75 -26.51 -0.46
C HIS A 291 1.82 -26.42 0.64
N TYR A 292 2.63 -27.44 0.82
CA TYR A 292 3.68 -27.46 1.84
C TYR A 292 4.50 -26.17 1.84
N GLY A 293 4.57 -25.51 3.00
CA GLY A 293 5.25 -24.26 3.20
C GLY A 293 4.44 -22.99 2.83
N VAL A 294 3.23 -23.13 2.32
CA VAL A 294 2.39 -22.01 1.85
C VAL A 294 1.47 -21.52 2.98
N SER A 295 1.15 -20.23 2.99
CA SER A 295 0.20 -19.60 3.91
C SER A 295 -1.23 -20.04 3.64
N GLN A 296 -2.15 -19.74 4.58
CA GLN A 296 -3.50 -20.32 4.58
C GLN A 296 -4.53 -19.53 3.77
N GLU A 297 -4.29 -18.23 3.50
CA GLU A 297 -5.31 -17.35 2.93
C GLU A 297 -4.79 -16.47 1.79
N TYR A 298 -5.72 -16.02 0.94
CA TYR A 298 -5.47 -15.12 -0.20
C TYR A 298 -5.68 -13.68 0.25
N TRP A 299 -4.66 -13.09 0.87
CA TRP A 299 -4.75 -11.72 1.37
C TRP A 299 -4.67 -10.69 0.24
N GLY A 300 -5.70 -9.83 0.13
CA GLY A 300 -5.86 -8.91 -0.99
C GLY A 300 -4.66 -7.99 -1.21
N ARG A 301 -4.12 -7.36 -0.14
CA ARG A 301 -2.98 -6.45 -0.29
C ARG A 301 -1.70 -7.13 -0.75
N ALA A 302 -1.44 -8.36 -0.33
CA ALA A 302 -0.28 -9.12 -0.81
C ALA A 302 -0.38 -9.41 -2.32
N ALA A 303 -1.53 -9.90 -2.78
CA ALA A 303 -1.80 -10.09 -4.19
C ALA A 303 -1.69 -8.77 -4.97
N GLY A 304 -2.13 -7.65 -4.37
CA GLY A 304 -2.02 -6.31 -4.95
C GLY A 304 -0.58 -5.88 -5.19
N TRP A 305 0.29 -6.09 -4.23
CA TRP A 305 1.71 -5.78 -4.39
C TRP A 305 2.36 -6.58 -5.51
N TYR A 306 2.06 -7.87 -5.60
CA TYR A 306 2.56 -8.72 -6.69
C TYR A 306 2.05 -8.24 -8.05
N PHE A 307 0.76 -7.92 -8.17
CA PHE A 307 0.12 -7.47 -9.40
C PHE A 307 0.68 -6.12 -9.87
N LEU A 308 0.78 -5.14 -8.98
CA LEU A 308 1.38 -3.83 -9.30
C LEU A 308 2.86 -3.95 -9.66
N ALA A 309 3.60 -4.83 -8.98
CA ALA A 309 5.01 -5.09 -9.29
C ALA A 309 5.19 -5.67 -10.70
N LEU A 310 4.31 -6.57 -11.14
CA LEU A 310 4.34 -7.09 -12.53
C LEU A 310 4.14 -5.97 -13.56
N VAL A 311 3.18 -5.06 -13.31
CA VAL A 311 2.95 -3.89 -14.18
C VAL A 311 4.18 -2.99 -14.23
N ASP A 312 4.74 -2.64 -13.04
CA ASP A 312 5.91 -1.77 -12.94
C ASP A 312 7.15 -2.38 -13.62
N VAL A 313 7.37 -3.69 -13.47
CA VAL A 313 8.50 -4.38 -14.09
C VAL A 313 8.32 -4.51 -15.60
N LEU A 314 7.14 -4.88 -16.08
CA LEU A 314 6.87 -5.02 -17.51
C LEU A 314 6.90 -3.69 -18.26
N GLU A 315 6.60 -2.56 -17.60
CA GLU A 315 6.81 -1.23 -18.16
C GLU A 315 8.28 -0.98 -18.53
N LEU A 316 9.20 -1.47 -17.71
CA LEU A 316 10.63 -1.19 -17.78
C LEU A 316 11.46 -2.29 -18.46
N MET A 317 10.99 -3.54 -18.40
CA MET A 317 11.72 -4.70 -18.89
C MET A 317 11.87 -4.66 -20.42
N PRO A 318 13.08 -4.80 -20.96
CA PRO A 318 13.28 -4.81 -22.41
C PRO A 318 12.46 -5.90 -23.12
N THR A 319 11.93 -5.59 -24.29
CA THR A 319 11.17 -6.54 -25.12
C THR A 319 11.99 -7.75 -25.55
N SER A 320 13.31 -7.62 -25.57
CA SER A 320 14.24 -8.72 -25.89
C SER A 320 14.54 -9.66 -24.71
N CYS A 321 14.01 -9.37 -23.50
CA CYS A 321 14.25 -10.24 -22.34
C CYS A 321 13.47 -11.55 -22.48
N THR A 322 14.19 -12.68 -22.36
CA THR A 322 13.66 -14.03 -22.54
C THR A 322 12.45 -14.34 -21.65
N TYR A 323 12.40 -13.77 -20.44
CA TYR A 323 11.34 -14.04 -19.47
C TYR A 323 10.18 -13.03 -19.53
N ARG A 324 10.21 -12.06 -20.44
CA ARG A 324 9.16 -11.05 -20.55
C ARG A 324 7.78 -11.67 -20.78
N ASP A 325 7.68 -12.61 -21.73
CA ASP A 325 6.42 -13.29 -22.04
C ASP A 325 5.91 -14.13 -20.87
N THR A 326 6.83 -14.68 -20.08
CA THR A 326 6.48 -15.42 -18.86
C THR A 326 5.82 -14.48 -17.84
N LEU A 327 6.43 -13.31 -17.56
CA LEU A 327 5.86 -12.34 -16.63
C LEU A 327 4.56 -11.73 -17.17
N HIS A 328 4.46 -11.52 -18.47
CA HIS A 328 3.23 -11.07 -19.13
C HIS A 328 2.10 -12.10 -18.96
N SER A 329 2.39 -13.40 -19.13
CA SER A 329 1.42 -14.47 -18.85
C SER A 329 0.98 -14.46 -17.38
N TYR A 330 1.89 -14.27 -16.41
CA TYR A 330 1.52 -14.16 -14.99
C TYR A 330 0.63 -12.95 -14.73
N LEU A 331 0.96 -11.80 -15.31
CA LEU A 331 0.16 -10.58 -15.21
C LEU A 331 -1.29 -10.82 -15.65
N ASN A 332 -1.48 -11.43 -16.82
CA ASN A 332 -2.81 -11.66 -17.38
C ASN A 332 -3.62 -12.69 -16.58
N LYS A 333 -2.97 -13.73 -16.04
CA LYS A 333 -3.64 -14.70 -15.16
C LYS A 333 -4.06 -14.08 -13.83
N VAL A 334 -3.22 -13.26 -13.22
CA VAL A 334 -3.58 -12.53 -11.98
C VAL A 334 -4.72 -11.56 -12.27
N ALA A 335 -4.66 -10.81 -13.37
CA ALA A 335 -5.74 -9.91 -13.77
C ALA A 335 -7.07 -10.63 -13.94
N GLU A 336 -7.08 -11.80 -14.60
CA GLU A 336 -8.30 -12.62 -14.76
C GLU A 336 -8.88 -13.06 -13.40
N GLY A 337 -8.02 -13.56 -12.49
CA GLY A 337 -8.45 -14.00 -11.16
C GLY A 337 -8.99 -12.86 -10.31
N LEU A 338 -8.31 -11.73 -10.30
CA LEU A 338 -8.76 -10.54 -9.57
C LEU A 338 -10.06 -9.97 -10.15
N ALA A 339 -10.24 -10.00 -11.48
CA ALA A 339 -11.50 -9.59 -12.11
C ALA A 339 -12.67 -10.46 -11.66
N ALA A 340 -12.45 -11.76 -11.49
CA ALA A 340 -13.47 -12.69 -11.00
C ALA A 340 -13.85 -12.47 -9.53
N CYS A 341 -12.95 -11.91 -8.71
CA CYS A 341 -13.18 -11.60 -7.29
C CYS A 341 -13.72 -10.20 -7.04
N GLN A 342 -13.81 -9.33 -8.07
CA GLN A 342 -14.37 -7.99 -7.91
C GLN A 342 -15.84 -8.08 -7.49
N GLN A 343 -16.19 -7.42 -6.38
CA GLN A 343 -17.57 -7.40 -5.90
C GLN A 343 -18.47 -6.64 -6.87
N THR A 344 -19.48 -7.33 -7.41
CA THR A 344 -20.32 -6.80 -8.51
C THR A 344 -21.08 -5.53 -8.10
N ALA A 345 -21.51 -5.39 -6.85
CA ALA A 345 -22.26 -4.21 -6.40
C ALA A 345 -21.36 -2.99 -6.24
N SER A 346 -20.22 -3.12 -5.54
CA SER A 346 -19.33 -2.02 -5.16
C SER A 346 -18.26 -1.70 -6.20
N GLY A 347 -17.79 -2.70 -6.95
CA GLY A 347 -16.63 -2.57 -7.83
C GLY A 347 -15.30 -2.80 -7.13
N GLU A 348 -15.30 -3.24 -5.86
CA GLU A 348 -14.14 -3.32 -4.99
C GLU A 348 -13.80 -4.75 -4.60
N TRP A 349 -12.73 -4.94 -3.83
CA TRP A 349 -12.25 -6.24 -3.37
C TRP A 349 -12.23 -6.33 -1.86
N CYS A 350 -12.42 -7.55 -1.38
CA CYS A 350 -12.42 -7.86 0.03
C CYS A 350 -11.00 -8.05 0.58
N GLN A 351 -10.89 -8.00 1.92
CA GLN A 351 -9.67 -8.31 2.67
C GLN A 351 -9.11 -9.69 2.33
N LEU A 352 -9.98 -10.72 2.27
CA LEU A 352 -9.67 -12.06 1.80
C LEU A 352 -10.40 -12.32 0.48
N LEU A 353 -9.64 -12.58 -0.58
CA LEU A 353 -10.13 -12.60 -1.96
C LEU A 353 -11.02 -13.82 -2.30
N ALA A 354 -10.87 -14.91 -1.55
CA ALA A 354 -11.63 -16.14 -1.81
C ALA A 354 -13.08 -16.08 -1.31
N TYR A 355 -13.46 -15.02 -0.58
CA TYR A 355 -14.76 -14.87 0.06
C TYR A 355 -15.40 -13.54 -0.32
N ASN A 356 -16.75 -13.51 -0.33
CA ASN A 356 -17.49 -12.29 -0.57
C ASN A 356 -17.55 -11.39 0.67
N VAL A 357 -17.98 -10.15 0.48
CA VAL A 357 -18.30 -9.25 1.59
C VAL A 357 -19.43 -9.85 2.43
N GLY A 358 -19.26 -9.85 3.75
CA GLY A 358 -20.21 -10.43 4.70
C GLY A 358 -20.06 -11.93 4.96
N ASP A 359 -19.26 -12.65 4.16
CA ASP A 359 -18.93 -14.04 4.48
C ASP A 359 -18.13 -14.14 5.78
N THR A 360 -18.37 -15.17 6.57
CA THR A 360 -17.68 -15.46 7.84
C THR A 360 -16.87 -16.76 7.71
N PRO A 361 -15.69 -16.73 7.09
CA PRO A 361 -14.87 -17.94 6.95
C PRO A 361 -14.37 -18.43 8.32
N SER A 362 -14.44 -19.73 8.57
CA SER A 362 -13.85 -20.47 9.70
C SER A 362 -13.63 -19.66 11.00
N ASP A 363 -14.59 -19.58 11.89
CA ASP A 363 -14.50 -18.93 13.22
C ASP A 363 -14.01 -17.46 13.20
N SER A 364 -14.10 -16.77 12.05
CA SER A 364 -13.72 -15.37 11.88
C SER A 364 -14.89 -14.41 12.04
N THR A 365 -14.60 -13.10 12.01
CA THR A 365 -15.59 -12.07 11.78
C THR A 365 -15.92 -11.95 10.28
N GLU A 366 -16.86 -11.11 9.92
CA GLU A 366 -17.25 -10.89 8.52
C GLU A 366 -16.10 -10.35 7.67
N ASN A 367 -15.95 -10.91 6.47
CA ASN A 367 -15.07 -10.37 5.45
C ASN A 367 -15.59 -9.01 4.98
N TYR A 368 -14.69 -8.07 4.75
CA TYR A 368 -15.05 -6.69 4.43
C TYR A 368 -14.32 -6.18 3.18
N LEU A 369 -14.89 -5.17 2.52
CA LEU A 369 -14.22 -4.42 1.46
C LEU A 369 -12.99 -3.71 2.02
N GLU A 370 -11.81 -3.85 1.38
CA GLU A 370 -10.54 -3.35 1.91
C GLU A 370 -9.93 -2.28 1.00
N ALA A 371 -9.76 -1.07 1.53
CA ALA A 371 -9.39 0.10 0.75
C ALA A 371 -8.00 0.00 0.10
N SER A 372 -7.00 -0.52 0.81
CA SER A 372 -5.63 -0.54 0.27
C SER A 372 -5.44 -1.54 -0.85
N ALA A 373 -6.00 -2.74 -0.73
CA ALA A 373 -5.97 -3.75 -1.79
C ALA A 373 -6.73 -3.26 -3.03
N SER A 374 -7.94 -2.74 -2.82
CA SER A 374 -8.76 -2.17 -3.90
C SER A 374 -8.04 -1.03 -4.63
N ALA A 375 -7.38 -0.13 -3.90
CA ALA A 375 -6.61 0.96 -4.50
C ALA A 375 -5.40 0.46 -5.31
N ILE A 376 -4.65 -0.54 -4.80
CA ILE A 376 -3.52 -1.13 -5.52
C ILE A 376 -3.99 -1.83 -6.80
N PHE A 377 -5.05 -2.63 -6.73
CA PHE A 377 -5.61 -3.30 -7.92
C PHE A 377 -6.09 -2.29 -8.95
N THR A 378 -6.81 -1.25 -8.53
CA THR A 378 -7.28 -0.19 -9.42
C THR A 378 -6.11 0.52 -10.10
N ALA A 379 -5.05 0.87 -9.36
CA ALA A 379 -3.84 1.48 -9.92
C ALA A 379 -3.17 0.56 -10.96
N ALA A 380 -3.04 -0.73 -10.65
CA ALA A 380 -2.42 -1.71 -11.53
C ALA A 380 -3.24 -1.93 -12.82
N TYR A 381 -4.57 -2.06 -12.72
CA TYR A 381 -5.43 -2.14 -13.91
C TYR A 381 -5.35 -0.89 -14.77
N LEU A 382 -5.50 0.30 -14.20
CA LEU A 382 -5.46 1.55 -14.94
C LEU A 382 -4.10 1.75 -15.64
N LYS A 383 -3.00 1.51 -14.92
CA LYS A 383 -1.64 1.60 -15.46
C LYS A 383 -1.39 0.55 -16.55
N GLY A 384 -1.73 -0.71 -16.28
CA GLY A 384 -1.55 -1.80 -17.23
C GLY A 384 -2.36 -1.62 -18.51
N MET A 385 -3.60 -1.11 -18.42
CA MET A 385 -4.41 -0.72 -19.58
C MET A 385 -3.77 0.41 -20.38
N ARG A 386 -3.23 1.44 -19.72
CA ARG A 386 -2.53 2.54 -20.39
C ARG A 386 -1.30 2.04 -21.16
N LEU A 387 -0.60 1.08 -20.61
CA LEU A 387 0.63 0.50 -21.18
C LEU A 387 0.35 -0.60 -22.21
N GLY A 388 -0.91 -1.02 -22.40
CA GLY A 388 -1.27 -2.10 -23.32
C GLY A 388 -0.71 -3.47 -22.89
N LEU A 389 -0.65 -3.73 -21.57
CA LEU A 389 -0.07 -4.96 -21.01
C LEU A 389 -1.09 -6.09 -20.83
N PHE A 390 -2.37 -5.85 -21.02
CA PHE A 390 -3.40 -6.86 -20.87
C PHE A 390 -3.92 -7.37 -22.20
N ASP A 391 -4.13 -8.68 -22.29
CA ASP A 391 -4.77 -9.33 -23.42
C ASP A 391 -6.28 -9.08 -23.45
N THR A 392 -6.87 -8.73 -22.32
CA THR A 392 -8.30 -8.43 -22.13
C THR A 392 -8.50 -6.95 -21.84
N ASP A 393 -9.58 -6.35 -22.34
CA ASP A 393 -9.97 -4.99 -22.01
C ASP A 393 -10.64 -4.93 -20.62
N TYR A 394 -9.94 -4.39 -19.64
CA TYR A 394 -10.43 -4.15 -18.28
C TYR A 394 -10.88 -2.71 -18.05
N THR A 395 -11.13 -1.91 -19.10
CA THR A 395 -11.45 -0.49 -18.98
C THR A 395 -12.64 -0.23 -18.06
N GLU A 396 -13.75 -0.95 -18.26
CA GLU A 396 -14.97 -0.72 -17.44
C GLU A 396 -14.82 -1.26 -16.03
N LEU A 397 -14.09 -2.37 -15.84
CA LEU A 397 -13.72 -2.88 -14.52
C LEU A 397 -12.93 -1.82 -13.73
N ALA A 398 -11.87 -1.28 -14.34
CA ALA A 398 -11.00 -0.29 -13.70
C ALA A 398 -11.71 1.05 -13.41
N LYS A 399 -12.60 1.51 -14.30
CA LYS A 399 -13.44 2.68 -14.06
C LYS A 399 -14.38 2.46 -12.88
N LYS A 400 -15.06 1.31 -12.85
CA LYS A 400 -15.97 0.96 -11.77
C LYS A 400 -15.23 0.88 -10.44
N ALA A 401 -14.05 0.26 -10.43
CA ALA A 401 -13.20 0.22 -9.24
C ALA A 401 -12.80 1.62 -8.77
N TYR A 402 -12.36 2.50 -9.68
CA TYR A 402 -12.01 3.87 -9.28
C TYR A 402 -13.21 4.65 -8.72
N GLN A 403 -14.41 4.49 -9.28
CA GLN A 403 -15.62 5.08 -8.73
C GLN A 403 -15.96 4.49 -7.35
N GLY A 404 -15.79 3.18 -7.19
CA GLY A 404 -15.98 2.48 -5.93
C GLY A 404 -15.03 2.95 -4.84
N LEU A 405 -13.75 3.24 -5.17
CA LEU A 405 -12.80 3.82 -4.21
C LEU A 405 -13.33 5.12 -3.58
N ILE A 406 -14.03 5.94 -4.35
CA ILE A 406 -14.60 7.18 -3.85
C ILE A 406 -15.91 6.92 -3.10
N ASN A 407 -16.80 6.12 -3.68
CA ASN A 407 -18.14 5.92 -3.16
C ASN A 407 -18.19 5.04 -1.90
N ASN A 408 -17.21 4.13 -1.72
CA ASN A 408 -17.26 3.13 -0.65
C ASN A 408 -16.12 3.26 0.36
N PHE A 409 -15.06 4.02 0.06
CA PHE A 409 -13.90 4.14 0.96
C PHE A 409 -13.50 5.57 1.28
N LEU A 410 -13.70 6.54 0.38
CA LEU A 410 -13.32 7.92 0.66
C LEU A 410 -14.39 8.59 1.53
N SER A 411 -14.12 8.71 2.82
CA SER A 411 -15.02 9.41 3.74
C SER A 411 -15.10 10.90 3.43
N THR A 412 -16.11 11.59 4.00
CA THR A 412 -16.24 13.05 3.90
C THR A 412 -15.09 13.81 4.58
N ASP A 413 -14.34 13.15 5.48
CA ASP A 413 -13.08 13.66 6.04
C ASP A 413 -11.86 13.27 5.19
N TYR A 414 -12.10 12.69 4.01
CA TYR A 414 -11.11 12.21 3.05
C TYR A 414 -10.21 11.07 3.55
N TYR A 415 -10.62 10.30 4.55
CA TYR A 415 -9.96 9.05 4.93
C TYR A 415 -10.33 7.92 3.97
N LEU A 416 -9.39 7.05 3.68
CA LEU A 416 -9.62 5.83 2.88
C LEU A 416 -9.83 4.64 3.82
N VAL A 417 -11.09 4.36 4.12
CA VAL A 417 -11.51 3.40 5.14
C VAL A 417 -12.74 2.59 4.70
N PRO A 418 -12.91 1.34 5.17
CA PRO A 418 -12.02 0.64 6.08
C PRO A 418 -10.74 0.12 5.41
N THR A 419 -9.66 0.04 6.18
CA THR A 419 -8.39 -0.53 5.71
C THR A 419 -7.75 -1.40 6.79
N CYS A 420 -7.01 -2.41 6.35
CA CYS A 420 -6.20 -3.26 7.21
C CYS A 420 -4.91 -2.52 7.62
N ALA A 421 -4.64 -2.41 8.92
CA ALA A 421 -3.44 -1.73 9.41
C ALA A 421 -2.16 -2.36 8.85
N SER A 422 -1.98 -3.67 9.02
CA SER A 422 -0.90 -4.48 8.44
C SER A 422 -1.26 -5.96 8.58
N ALA A 423 -0.52 -6.83 7.90
CA ALA A 423 -0.52 -8.25 8.18
C ALA A 423 0.91 -8.77 8.10
N GLY A 424 1.34 -9.48 9.11
CA GLY A 424 2.60 -10.21 9.14
C GLY A 424 2.30 -11.67 9.45
N LEU A 425 3.26 -12.55 9.20
CA LEU A 425 3.16 -13.98 9.48
C LEU A 425 4.26 -14.37 10.47
N SER A 426 3.92 -15.13 11.50
CA SER A 426 4.84 -15.59 12.53
C SER A 426 4.16 -16.66 13.40
N ASP A 427 4.85 -17.15 14.43
CA ASP A 427 4.31 -18.05 15.44
C ASP A 427 3.01 -17.57 16.13
N LYS A 428 2.83 -16.23 16.21
CA LYS A 428 1.65 -15.58 16.82
C LYS A 428 0.66 -15.02 15.80
N ARG A 429 0.97 -15.15 14.51
CA ARG A 429 0.23 -14.61 13.38
C ARG A 429 0.07 -15.72 12.37
N ASP A 430 -0.87 -16.60 12.68
CA ASP A 430 -1.03 -17.90 12.04
C ASP A 430 -1.54 -17.85 10.59
N GLY A 431 -1.88 -16.65 10.09
CA GLY A 431 -2.36 -16.50 8.71
C GLY A 431 -3.73 -17.11 8.44
N SER A 432 -4.50 -17.45 9.49
CA SER A 432 -5.87 -17.92 9.37
C SER A 432 -6.85 -16.80 8.98
N ALA A 433 -8.04 -17.15 8.51
CA ALA A 433 -9.10 -16.17 8.25
C ALA A 433 -9.42 -15.36 9.52
N ALA A 434 -9.46 -16.00 10.68
CA ALA A 434 -9.67 -15.33 11.97
C ALA A 434 -8.57 -14.32 12.31
N TYR A 435 -7.32 -14.58 11.90
CA TYR A 435 -6.24 -13.62 12.05
C TYR A 435 -6.41 -12.40 11.12
N TYR A 436 -6.69 -12.61 9.84
CA TYR A 436 -6.81 -11.51 8.86
C TYR A 436 -8.05 -10.63 9.08
N LEU A 437 -9.12 -11.19 9.62
CA LEU A 437 -10.41 -10.51 9.82
C LEU A 437 -10.64 -10.00 11.25
N ALA A 438 -9.62 -10.09 12.13
CA ALA A 438 -9.74 -9.62 13.51
C ALA A 438 -10.03 -8.11 13.58
N GLU A 439 -11.16 -7.75 14.18
CA GLU A 439 -11.59 -6.35 14.32
C GLU A 439 -10.96 -5.64 15.51
N VAL A 440 -10.63 -6.37 16.56
CA VAL A 440 -10.22 -5.81 17.86
C VAL A 440 -9.00 -6.55 18.41
N GLY A 441 -8.07 -5.80 18.99
CA GLY A 441 -6.96 -6.35 19.75
C GLY A 441 -5.58 -5.85 19.34
N GLU A 442 -4.56 -6.48 19.91
CA GLU A 442 -3.15 -6.17 19.66
C GLU A 442 -2.64 -6.64 18.28
N LYS A 443 -3.53 -7.22 17.46
CA LYS A 443 -3.17 -7.81 16.19
C LYS A 443 -2.94 -6.74 15.12
N ASP A 444 -1.98 -6.97 14.26
CA ASP A 444 -1.60 -6.06 13.19
C ASP A 444 -2.70 -5.88 12.13
N THR A 445 -3.57 -6.88 11.98
CA THR A 445 -4.66 -6.90 11.01
C THR A 445 -5.86 -6.04 11.37
N LYS A 446 -5.76 -5.26 12.44
CA LYS A 446 -6.84 -4.38 12.88
C LYS A 446 -7.42 -3.57 11.71
N LYS A 447 -8.74 -3.63 11.56
CA LYS A 447 -9.52 -2.79 10.65
C LYS A 447 -9.50 -1.34 11.14
N ILE A 448 -9.00 -0.42 10.33
CA ILE A 448 -8.93 1.02 10.61
C ILE A 448 -10.09 1.72 9.90
N THR A 449 -10.85 2.53 10.66
CA THR A 449 -12.07 3.21 10.17
C THR A 449 -12.06 4.72 10.34
N SER A 450 -11.02 5.30 10.96
CA SER A 450 -11.05 6.69 11.40
C SER A 450 -9.73 7.44 11.28
N SER A 451 -8.84 7.00 10.39
CA SER A 451 -7.57 7.73 10.13
C SER A 451 -7.06 7.44 8.73
N MET A 452 -6.27 8.36 8.17
CA MET A 452 -5.57 8.14 6.92
C MET A 452 -4.31 7.30 7.17
N GLU A 453 -4.32 6.06 6.72
CA GLU A 453 -3.13 5.21 6.70
C GLU A 453 -2.37 5.38 5.38
N GLY A 454 -1.04 5.39 5.44
CA GLY A 454 -0.22 5.66 4.26
C GLY A 454 -0.31 4.61 3.15
N LYS A 455 -0.66 3.35 3.48
CA LYS A 455 -0.81 2.28 2.49
C LYS A 455 -1.97 2.53 1.52
N PRO A 456 -3.23 2.71 1.98
CA PRO A 456 -4.32 3.09 1.10
C PRO A 456 -4.10 4.47 0.49
N PHE A 457 -3.51 5.43 1.22
CA PHE A 457 -3.25 6.78 0.74
C PHE A 457 -2.34 6.81 -0.48
N GLY A 458 -1.14 6.19 -0.39
CA GLY A 458 -0.22 6.12 -1.52
C GLY A 458 -0.80 5.35 -2.70
N ALA A 459 -1.45 4.21 -2.45
CA ALA A 459 -2.07 3.40 -3.49
C ALA A 459 -3.22 4.15 -4.20
N PHE A 460 -4.06 4.86 -3.45
CA PHE A 460 -5.13 5.67 -4.01
C PHE A 460 -4.59 6.81 -4.89
N ILE A 461 -3.52 7.50 -4.47
CA ILE A 461 -2.90 8.55 -5.30
C ILE A 461 -2.42 7.94 -6.62
N LEU A 462 -1.79 6.76 -6.61
CA LEU A 462 -1.37 6.08 -7.85
C LEU A 462 -2.57 5.78 -8.76
N ALA A 463 -3.67 5.27 -8.19
CA ALA A 463 -4.90 5.01 -8.95
C ALA A 463 -5.51 6.31 -9.51
N ALA A 464 -5.57 7.36 -8.68
CA ALA A 464 -6.11 8.65 -9.09
C ALA A 464 -5.27 9.30 -10.19
N VAL A 465 -3.95 9.26 -10.10
CA VAL A 465 -3.04 9.78 -11.13
C VAL A 465 -3.24 9.08 -12.47
N GLU A 466 -3.36 7.74 -12.49
CA GLU A 466 -3.60 6.99 -13.72
C GLU A 466 -5.00 7.28 -14.31
N TYR A 467 -6.02 7.37 -13.45
CA TYR A 467 -7.37 7.73 -13.89
C TYR A 467 -7.42 9.16 -14.46
N GLU A 468 -6.87 10.13 -13.73
CA GLU A 468 -6.84 11.55 -14.12
C GLU A 468 -6.01 11.76 -15.39
N ARG A 469 -4.88 11.09 -15.55
CA ARG A 469 -4.06 11.08 -16.76
C ARG A 469 -4.86 10.65 -17.99
N LYS A 470 -5.68 9.62 -17.83
CA LYS A 470 -6.43 9.04 -18.98
C LYS A 470 -7.71 9.79 -19.29
N TYR A 471 -8.44 10.27 -18.27
CA TYR A 471 -9.82 10.75 -18.47
C TYR A 471 -10.04 12.23 -18.18
N MET A 472 -9.09 12.91 -17.55
CA MET A 472 -9.27 14.30 -17.13
C MET A 472 -8.25 15.27 -17.75
N LEU A 473 -7.16 14.78 -18.34
CA LEU A 473 -6.26 15.64 -19.11
C LEU A 473 -6.74 15.71 -20.56
N PRO A 474 -6.57 16.90 -21.22
CA PRO A 474 -6.86 17.03 -22.63
C PRO A 474 -6.04 16.04 -23.45
N THR A 475 -6.66 15.39 -24.40
CA THR A 475 -5.99 14.45 -25.32
C THR A 475 -5.04 15.16 -26.31
N THR A 476 -4.99 16.48 -26.29
CA THR A 476 -4.09 17.29 -27.13
C THR A 476 -3.43 18.39 -26.30
N VAL A 477 -2.16 18.63 -26.55
CA VAL A 477 -1.22 19.54 -25.86
C VAL A 477 -1.59 21.03 -25.95
N ASN A 478 -2.80 21.42 -26.30
CA ASN A 478 -3.14 22.81 -26.62
C ASN A 478 -4.38 23.38 -25.91
N ASP A 479 -4.71 22.95 -24.70
CA ASP A 479 -5.78 23.66 -23.98
C ASP A 479 -5.33 24.07 -22.58
N GLN A 480 -4.81 25.31 -22.49
CA GLN A 480 -4.47 26.01 -21.25
C GLN A 480 -5.70 26.72 -20.66
N THR A 481 -6.83 26.07 -20.54
CA THR A 481 -7.94 26.62 -19.78
C THR A 481 -8.17 25.82 -18.53
N THR A 482 -7.62 26.31 -17.43
CA THR A 482 -7.98 25.90 -16.06
C THR A 482 -9.46 26.18 -15.84
N PRO A 483 -10.30 25.20 -15.48
CA PRO A 483 -11.62 25.51 -14.94
C PRO A 483 -11.42 26.19 -13.58
N THR A 484 -11.77 27.45 -13.49
CA THR A 484 -11.95 28.14 -12.21
C THR A 484 -13.11 27.48 -11.46
N PRO A 485 -12.99 27.22 -10.14
CA PRO A 485 -14.12 26.76 -9.34
C PRO A 485 -15.23 27.81 -9.39
N ASN A 486 -16.46 27.41 -9.73
CA ASN A 486 -17.61 28.27 -9.71
C ASN A 486 -18.09 28.43 -8.24
N PRO A 487 -18.16 29.64 -7.66
CA PRO A 487 -18.43 29.83 -6.25
C PRO A 487 -19.89 29.83 -5.84
N ASP A 488 -20.87 29.65 -6.69
CA ASP A 488 -22.27 29.77 -6.28
C ASP A 488 -23.23 28.79 -6.94
N SER A 489 -23.71 27.80 -6.17
CA SER A 489 -25.10 27.34 -6.26
C SER A 489 -25.51 26.75 -4.90
N GLY A 490 -26.18 27.59 -4.11
CA GLY A 490 -26.89 27.13 -2.92
C GLY A 490 -28.10 26.29 -3.32
N SER A 491 -28.21 25.07 -2.78
CA SER A 491 -29.50 24.41 -2.44
C SER A 491 -29.26 23.00 -1.86
N THR A 492 -29.74 22.81 -0.66
CA THR A 492 -30.34 21.64 0.00
C THR A 492 -29.72 20.23 -0.20
N SER A 493 -29.14 19.74 0.89
CA SER A 493 -29.15 18.34 1.40
C SER A 493 -28.85 17.18 0.42
N GLN A 494 -27.66 17.16 -0.12
CA GLN A 494 -26.86 15.98 -0.37
C GLN A 494 -25.41 16.42 -0.20
N THR A 495 -24.68 15.76 0.69
CA THR A 495 -23.26 16.08 0.93
C THR A 495 -22.45 15.54 -0.24
N THR A 496 -22.39 16.32 -1.30
CA THR A 496 -21.43 16.06 -2.39
C THR A 496 -20.07 16.57 -1.95
N CYS A 497 -19.04 15.79 -2.14
CA CYS A 497 -17.65 16.23 -1.99
C CYS A 497 -17.34 17.30 -3.04
N HIS A 498 -17.69 18.55 -2.74
CA HIS A 498 -17.22 19.69 -3.52
C HIS A 498 -15.83 20.08 -3.03
N CYS A 499 -14.93 20.37 -3.97
CA CYS A 499 -13.66 21.02 -3.65
C CYS A 499 -13.93 22.32 -2.88
N LEU A 500 -13.97 22.22 -1.56
CA LEU A 500 -13.95 23.40 -0.70
C LEU A 500 -12.53 23.96 -0.74
N THR A 501 -12.42 25.19 -1.22
CA THR A 501 -11.22 26.00 -1.01
C THR A 501 -11.11 26.23 0.48
N VAL A 502 -10.27 25.44 1.16
CA VAL A 502 -9.96 25.66 2.57
C VAL A 502 -9.07 26.89 2.65
N THR A 503 -9.68 28.04 2.90
CA THR A 503 -8.95 29.25 3.26
C THR A 503 -8.52 29.11 4.72
N PHE A 504 -7.25 28.79 4.94
CA PHE A 504 -6.68 28.85 6.29
C PHE A 504 -6.55 30.33 6.68
N LYS A 505 -7.20 30.69 7.78
CA LYS A 505 -6.90 31.92 8.53
C LYS A 505 -5.72 31.69 9.46
#